data_10f42504209f1522dbada3b1d6f93c0f
#
_entry.id   10f42504209f1522dbada3b1d6f93c0f
#
_cell.length_a   1.000
_cell.length_b   1.000
_cell.length_c   1.000
_cell.angle_alpha   90.00
_cell.angle_beta   90.00
_cell.angle_gamma   90.00
#
_symmetry.space_group_name_H-M   'P 1'
#
loop_
_entity.id
_entity.type
_entity.pdbx_description
1 polymer ?
#
loop_
_entity_poly.entity_id
_entity_poly.type
_entity_poly.pdbx_seq_one_letter_code
_entity_poly.pdbx_strand_id
1 'polypeptide(L)'
;MAQNSMPVQASGYKSIWDTPLAKGVKFAGTIIDRNWEESFISRIANTSILQDLTKCAQMIQFKRPPQAGPWRPYELNQTLITDQPTQDSFCITICGSAYKSLKIDKEDIRRACDDWPEFEQGFLDDSWRQFENLLHYSLLGRMQLSVGSRNLGARAGRDGNINLGTLTSALHLSPDNILNFFTRMKMVLQQAGRWYEGEMFMVVPEEMSVLLLETMFAKQLCCNMSESLLFKGLVATNILGFTIIESQRLRPTIDRQTNRLVYPILAGWNEAYAFTADIVDADLVEMERSFGVLYKMLGVYGGGVIYPEALTKAYVTFSTAGLVPNP
;
A
#
# COMPACT_ATOMS: atom_id res chain seq x y z
N MET A 1 -32.81 43.92 32.66
CA MET A 1 -32.95 42.56 32.11
C MET A 1 -31.76 42.31 31.21
N ALA A 2 -30.77 41.61 31.73
CA ALA A 2 -29.54 41.28 30.94
C ALA A 2 -29.85 40.02 30.11
N GLN A 3 -29.84 40.17 28.80
CA GLN A 3 -29.82 39.04 27.88
C GLN A 3 -28.51 38.31 28.01
N ASN A 4 -28.52 37.12 28.59
CA ASN A 4 -27.43 36.16 28.51
C ASN A 4 -27.27 35.75 27.03
N SER A 5 -26.34 36.34 26.32
CA SER A 5 -25.89 35.82 25.05
C SER A 5 -25.11 34.53 25.31
N MET A 6 -25.69 33.41 24.91
CA MET A 6 -24.97 32.15 24.89
C MET A 6 -23.67 32.29 24.09
N PRO A 7 -22.57 31.72 24.59
CA PRO A 7 -21.32 31.77 23.83
C PRO A 7 -21.51 31.07 22.50
N VAL A 8 -21.12 31.77 21.45
CA VAL A 8 -21.05 31.22 20.08
C VAL A 8 -20.23 29.93 20.11
N GLN A 9 -20.84 28.82 19.77
CA GLN A 9 -20.17 27.53 19.64
C GLN A 9 -18.98 27.71 18.70
N ALA A 10 -17.81 27.26 19.14
CA ALA A 10 -16.61 27.25 18.31
C ALA A 10 -16.93 26.54 16.97
N SER A 11 -16.69 27.24 15.89
CA SER A 11 -16.96 26.80 14.52
C SER A 11 -16.22 25.48 14.25
N GLY A 12 -16.94 24.35 14.30
CA GLY A 12 -16.37 23.05 13.97
C GLY A 12 -17.02 21.84 14.64
N TYR A 13 -17.66 22.02 15.80
CA TYR A 13 -18.39 20.92 16.45
C TYR A 13 -19.79 20.81 15.83
N LYS A 14 -19.99 19.81 14.99
CA LYS A 14 -21.34 19.36 14.63
C LYS A 14 -21.77 18.38 15.70
N SER A 15 -22.80 18.74 16.48
CA SER A 15 -23.43 17.81 17.41
C SER A 15 -23.86 16.55 16.66
N ILE A 16 -23.71 15.40 17.30
CA ILE A 16 -24.27 14.12 16.78
C ILE A 16 -25.78 14.28 16.49
N TRP A 17 -26.47 15.21 17.18
CA TRP A 17 -27.86 15.57 16.95
C TRP A 17 -28.18 16.18 15.58
N ASP A 18 -27.18 16.71 14.87
CA ASP A 18 -27.36 17.18 13.50
C ASP A 18 -27.26 16.04 12.48
N THR A 19 -26.90 14.86 12.95
CA THR A 19 -26.88 13.64 12.13
C THR A 19 -28.24 12.95 12.16
N PRO A 20 -28.61 12.11 11.18
CA PRO A 20 -29.86 11.34 11.17
C PRO A 20 -30.06 10.48 12.42
N LEU A 21 -28.98 10.03 13.08
CA LEU A 21 -29.00 9.26 14.33
C LEU A 21 -29.77 9.96 15.45
N ALA A 22 -29.68 11.27 15.56
CA ALA A 22 -30.24 12.03 16.67
C ALA A 22 -31.68 12.44 16.47
N LYS A 23 -32.24 12.26 15.28
CA LYS A 23 -33.64 12.71 14.98
C LYS A 23 -34.69 11.66 15.22
N GLY A 24 -34.46 10.70 16.13
CA GLY A 24 -35.45 9.68 16.48
C GLY A 24 -35.72 8.67 15.35
N VAL A 25 -34.86 8.57 14.40
CA VAL A 25 -34.89 7.52 13.37
C VAL A 25 -34.38 6.24 14.04
N LYS A 26 -35.24 5.26 14.26
CA LYS A 26 -34.78 3.92 14.63
C LYS A 26 -33.98 3.35 13.49
N PHE A 27 -32.68 3.13 13.69
CA PHE A 27 -31.88 2.35 12.77
C PHE A 27 -32.34 0.89 12.84
N ALA A 28 -32.48 0.27 11.68
CA ALA A 28 -32.45 -1.18 11.59
C ALA A 28 -31.14 -1.61 12.23
N GLY A 29 -31.13 -2.45 13.24
CA GLY A 29 -29.98 -2.80 14.07
C GLY A 29 -28.83 -3.52 13.35
N THR A 30 -28.49 -3.02 12.18
CA THR A 30 -27.39 -3.52 11.37
C THR A 30 -26.65 -2.31 10.82
N ILE A 31 -25.46 -2.05 11.36
CA ILE A 31 -24.54 -1.09 10.77
C ILE A 31 -24.16 -1.66 9.40
N ILE A 32 -24.46 -0.93 8.33
CA ILE A 32 -23.98 -1.29 6.99
C ILE A 32 -22.50 -1.00 6.99
N ASP A 33 -21.71 -2.05 7.07
CA ASP A 33 -20.27 -1.96 7.00
C ASP A 33 -19.85 -1.38 5.64
N ARG A 34 -18.91 -0.44 5.66
CA ARG A 34 -18.29 0.03 4.44
C ARG A 34 -17.47 -1.12 3.87
N ASN A 35 -17.62 -1.34 2.57
CA ASN A 35 -16.78 -2.31 1.87
C ASN A 35 -15.34 -1.78 1.84
N TRP A 36 -14.43 -2.44 2.54
CA TRP A 36 -13.01 -2.07 2.63
C TRP A 36 -12.15 -3.10 1.92
N GLU A 37 -11.12 -2.60 1.28
CA GLU A 37 -10.08 -3.45 0.70
C GLU A 37 -9.30 -4.14 1.83
N GLU A 38 -9.10 -5.45 1.73
CA GLU A 38 -8.32 -6.22 2.70
C GLU A 38 -6.88 -5.73 2.78
N SER A 39 -6.26 -5.90 3.95
CA SER A 39 -4.86 -5.57 4.13
C SER A 39 -3.95 -6.52 3.36
N PHE A 40 -3.07 -5.95 2.56
CA PHE A 40 -2.07 -6.71 1.80
C PHE A 40 -0.62 -6.38 2.21
N ILE A 41 -0.44 -5.65 3.31
CA ILE A 41 0.88 -5.20 3.79
C ILE A 41 1.84 -6.39 3.94
N SER A 42 1.39 -7.48 4.58
CA SER A 42 2.19 -8.68 4.80
C SER A 42 2.55 -9.45 3.53
N ARG A 43 1.81 -9.20 2.43
CA ARG A 43 2.08 -9.85 1.13
C ARG A 43 3.14 -9.11 0.30
N ILE A 44 3.33 -7.81 0.56
CA ILE A 44 4.24 -6.96 -0.23
C ILE A 44 5.47 -6.49 0.56
N ALA A 45 5.45 -6.60 1.89
CA ALA A 45 6.54 -6.16 2.74
C ALA A 45 6.78 -7.16 3.88
N ASN A 46 8.02 -7.28 4.29
CA ASN A 46 8.38 -8.07 5.46
C ASN A 46 8.01 -7.31 6.73
N THR A 47 7.06 -7.83 7.49
CA THR A 47 6.61 -7.27 8.76
C THR A 47 7.29 -7.94 9.97
N SER A 48 7.94 -9.09 9.78
CA SER A 48 8.50 -9.88 10.88
C SER A 48 9.80 -9.30 11.43
N ILE A 49 10.60 -8.67 10.59
CA ILE A 49 11.94 -8.15 10.97
C ILE A 49 11.83 -6.98 11.95
N LEU A 50 10.71 -6.29 11.98
CA LEU A 50 10.54 -5.05 12.73
C LEU A 50 9.57 -5.17 13.91
N GLN A 51 9.13 -6.38 14.26
CA GLN A 51 8.16 -6.59 15.36
C GLN A 51 8.65 -6.09 16.72
N ASP A 52 9.95 -6.12 16.96
CA ASP A 52 10.56 -5.69 18.24
C ASP A 52 10.84 -4.17 18.30
N LEU A 53 10.65 -3.45 17.20
CA LEU A 53 11.05 -2.04 17.07
C LEU A 53 10.13 -1.05 17.75
N THR A 54 8.86 -1.38 17.83
CA THR A 54 7.83 -0.45 18.30
C THR A 54 7.97 -0.09 19.77
N LYS A 55 8.70 -0.90 20.53
CA LYS A 55 8.78 -0.73 21.99
C LYS A 55 9.90 0.19 22.49
N CYS A 56 11.02 0.33 21.77
CA CYS A 56 12.18 1.06 22.36
C CYS A 56 13.10 1.78 21.37
N ALA A 57 13.00 1.65 20.05
CA ALA A 57 14.01 2.18 19.13
C ALA A 57 13.39 2.95 17.95
N GLN A 58 13.93 4.14 17.67
CA GLN A 58 13.58 4.93 16.49
C GLN A 58 14.31 4.46 15.22
N MET A 59 15.39 3.73 15.36
CA MET A 59 16.27 3.30 14.27
C MET A 59 16.82 1.91 14.54
N ILE A 60 16.76 1.04 13.53
CA ILE A 60 17.50 -0.22 13.54
C ILE A 60 18.55 -0.22 12.46
N GLN A 61 19.73 -0.66 12.82
CA GLN A 61 20.83 -0.91 11.90
C GLN A 61 20.88 -2.40 11.54
N PHE A 62 20.68 -2.69 10.26
CA PHE A 62 20.82 -4.03 9.71
C PHE A 62 22.19 -4.18 9.07
N LYS A 63 22.80 -5.34 9.31
CA LYS A 63 24.06 -5.71 8.65
C LYS A 63 23.73 -6.67 7.50
N ARG A 64 24.18 -6.35 6.30
CA ARG A 64 24.13 -7.31 5.19
C ARG A 64 25.17 -8.40 5.41
N PRO A 65 24.95 -9.61 4.88
CA PRO A 65 25.99 -10.63 4.88
C PRO A 65 27.28 -10.08 4.27
N PRO A 66 28.45 -10.41 4.83
CA PRO A 66 29.71 -9.95 4.27
C PRO A 66 29.88 -10.50 2.85
N GLN A 67 30.31 -9.64 1.94
CA GLN A 67 30.62 -10.04 0.58
C GLN A 67 32.00 -10.69 0.56
N ALA A 68 32.04 -11.95 0.16
CA ALA A 68 33.28 -12.64 -0.13
C ALA A 68 33.80 -12.20 -1.50
N GLY A 69 35.11 -12.06 -1.64
CA GLY A 69 35.75 -11.80 -2.94
C GLY A 69 35.52 -12.96 -3.94
N PRO A 70 35.80 -12.73 -5.23
CA PRO A 70 35.64 -13.76 -6.25
C PRO A 70 36.62 -14.92 -6.06
N TRP A 71 36.19 -16.13 -6.40
CA TRP A 71 37.07 -17.26 -6.50
C TRP A 71 38.13 -17.00 -7.59
N ARG A 72 39.41 -17.28 -7.30
CA ARG A 72 40.52 -17.13 -8.24
C ARG A 72 41.09 -18.50 -8.56
N PRO A 73 41.53 -18.73 -9.81
CA PRO A 73 42.26 -19.96 -10.17
C PRO A 73 43.56 -20.00 -9.38
N TYR A 74 43.90 -21.19 -8.88
CA TYR A 74 45.15 -21.41 -8.18
C TYR A 74 46.17 -22.06 -9.10
N GLU A 75 47.38 -21.46 -9.17
CA GLU A 75 48.53 -22.05 -9.85
C GLU A 75 49.56 -22.49 -8.80
N LEU A 76 50.31 -23.55 -9.15
CA LEU A 76 51.30 -24.14 -8.23
C LEU A 76 52.37 -23.08 -7.87
N ASN A 77 52.65 -22.89 -6.57
CA ASN A 77 53.56 -21.88 -6.01
C ASN A 77 53.10 -20.40 -6.14
N GLN A 78 51.84 -20.14 -6.46
CA GLN A 78 51.31 -18.78 -6.48
C GLN A 78 51.14 -18.22 -5.05
N THR A 79 51.57 -16.95 -4.85
CA THR A 79 51.26 -16.22 -3.61
C THR A 79 49.78 -15.88 -3.57
N LEU A 80 49.08 -16.30 -2.51
CA LEU A 80 47.65 -16.05 -2.34
C LEU A 80 47.36 -14.56 -2.08
N ILE A 81 46.42 -14.00 -2.81
CA ILE A 81 45.91 -12.65 -2.56
C ILE A 81 44.80 -12.76 -1.54
N THR A 82 44.96 -12.10 -0.41
CA THR A 82 44.01 -12.11 0.68
C THR A 82 42.98 -10.98 0.47
N ASP A 83 41.71 -11.33 0.35
CA ASP A 83 40.62 -10.38 0.31
C ASP A 83 40.12 -10.09 1.74
N GLN A 84 39.83 -8.82 2.02
CA GLN A 84 39.14 -8.45 3.26
C GLN A 84 37.62 -8.46 3.03
N PRO A 85 36.84 -9.15 3.86
CA PRO A 85 35.40 -9.12 3.74
C PRO A 85 34.90 -7.72 4.06
N THR A 86 34.09 -7.16 3.16
CA THR A 86 33.38 -5.90 3.37
C THR A 86 31.95 -6.19 3.81
N GLN A 87 31.51 -5.51 4.83
CA GLN A 87 30.15 -5.65 5.34
C GLN A 87 29.45 -4.29 5.26
N ASP A 88 28.40 -4.21 4.47
CA ASP A 88 27.54 -3.04 4.40
C ASP A 88 26.45 -3.09 5.50
N SER A 89 26.14 -1.93 6.04
CA SER A 89 25.02 -1.77 6.95
C SER A 89 24.05 -0.73 6.43
N PHE A 90 22.78 -0.93 6.67
CA PHE A 90 21.74 0.05 6.35
C PHE A 90 20.85 0.27 7.58
N CYS A 91 20.30 1.47 7.68
CA CYS A 91 19.44 1.86 8.78
C CYS A 91 18.00 2.00 8.32
N ILE A 92 17.07 1.46 9.10
CA ILE A 92 15.64 1.68 8.92
C ILE A 92 15.15 2.54 10.08
N THR A 93 14.45 3.62 9.75
CA THR A 93 13.92 4.58 10.73
C THR A 93 12.41 4.50 10.77
N ILE A 94 11.84 4.49 11.98
CA ILE A 94 10.42 4.75 12.20
C ILE A 94 10.25 6.27 12.21
N CYS A 95 9.59 6.82 11.20
CA CYS A 95 9.52 8.27 11.03
C CYS A 95 8.11 8.80 10.75
N GLY A 96 7.09 7.94 10.81
CA GLY A 96 5.70 8.31 10.67
C GLY A 96 4.95 8.17 11.97
N SER A 97 4.17 9.18 12.34
CA SER A 97 3.19 9.10 13.41
C SER A 97 1.89 9.73 12.92
N ALA A 98 0.78 9.12 13.30
CA ALA A 98 -0.55 9.63 13.02
C ALA A 98 -1.38 9.55 14.30
N TYR A 99 -2.18 10.56 14.54
CA TYR A 99 -3.10 10.55 15.66
C TYR A 99 -4.52 10.78 15.20
N LYS A 100 -5.46 10.26 15.95
CA LYS A 100 -6.89 10.56 15.83
C LYS A 100 -7.41 10.97 17.18
N SER A 101 -8.26 12.00 17.20
CA SER A 101 -8.88 12.51 18.42
C SER A 101 -10.33 12.81 18.11
N LEU A 102 -11.23 12.22 18.88
CA LEU A 102 -12.67 12.45 18.80
C LEU A 102 -13.19 12.91 20.16
N LYS A 103 -13.88 14.04 20.15
CA LYS A 103 -14.57 14.57 21.32
C LYS A 103 -16.05 14.20 21.24
N ILE A 104 -16.59 13.66 22.32
CA ILE A 104 -18.01 13.33 22.47
C ILE A 104 -18.52 13.91 23.77
N ASP A 105 -19.67 14.58 23.75
CA ASP A 105 -20.30 15.13 24.94
C ASP A 105 -21.09 14.05 25.71
N LYS A 106 -21.03 14.07 27.04
CA LYS A 106 -21.74 13.13 27.87
C LYS A 106 -23.29 13.26 27.71
N GLU A 107 -23.76 14.42 27.30
CA GLU A 107 -25.18 14.60 27.00
C GLU A 107 -25.59 13.84 25.74
N ASP A 108 -24.73 13.83 24.71
CA ASP A 108 -24.94 13.08 23.50
C ASP A 108 -24.94 11.56 23.77
N ILE A 109 -24.01 11.09 24.63
CA ILE A 109 -23.95 9.69 25.06
C ILE A 109 -25.24 9.29 25.76
N ARG A 110 -25.70 10.12 26.70
CA ARG A 110 -26.94 9.86 27.47
C ARG A 110 -28.18 9.82 26.58
N ARG A 111 -28.23 10.63 25.54
CA ARG A 111 -29.39 10.68 24.62
C ARG A 111 -29.37 9.54 23.61
N ALA A 112 -28.18 8.99 23.27
CA ALA A 112 -28.05 7.85 22.39
C ALA A 112 -28.55 6.53 23.02
N CYS A 113 -28.74 6.50 24.37
CA CYS A 113 -29.25 5.35 25.12
C CYS A 113 -28.57 4.02 24.78
N ASP A 114 -29.37 3.05 24.34
CA ASP A 114 -28.91 1.67 24.08
C ASP A 114 -28.04 1.52 22.83
N ASP A 115 -28.04 2.51 21.93
CA ASP A 115 -27.28 2.44 20.64
C ASP A 115 -25.81 2.89 20.80
N TRP A 116 -25.41 3.36 21.98
CA TRP A 116 -24.06 3.88 22.20
C TRP A 116 -22.95 2.86 22.05
N PRO A 117 -23.03 1.63 22.59
CA PRO A 117 -21.94 0.63 22.42
C PRO A 117 -21.68 0.26 20.97
N GLU A 118 -22.74 0.16 20.14
CA GLU A 118 -22.61 -0.12 18.72
C GLU A 118 -21.93 1.03 17.96
N PHE A 119 -22.28 2.28 18.33
CA PHE A 119 -21.64 3.46 17.76
C PHE A 119 -20.17 3.52 18.12
N GLU A 120 -19.81 3.26 19.38
CA GLU A 120 -18.43 3.25 19.86
C GLU A 120 -17.59 2.22 19.11
N GLN A 121 -18.09 0.99 19.01
CA GLN A 121 -17.41 -0.08 18.28
C GLN A 121 -17.25 0.27 16.80
N GLY A 122 -18.30 0.72 16.13
CA GLY A 122 -18.26 1.13 14.74
C GLY A 122 -17.28 2.28 14.49
N PHE A 123 -17.16 3.22 15.45
CA PHE A 123 -16.17 4.29 15.37
C PHE A 123 -14.74 3.78 15.52
N LEU A 124 -14.48 2.86 16.44
CA LEU A 124 -13.17 2.25 16.63
C LEU A 124 -12.75 1.48 15.38
N ASP A 125 -13.66 0.68 14.83
CA ASP A 125 -13.42 -0.09 13.61
C ASP A 125 -13.14 0.82 12.40
N ASP A 126 -13.94 1.87 12.19
CA ASP A 126 -13.69 2.84 11.10
C ASP A 126 -12.35 3.56 11.30
N SER A 127 -12.01 3.88 12.55
CA SER A 127 -10.74 4.53 12.88
C SER A 127 -9.55 3.65 12.57
N TRP A 128 -9.65 2.36 12.90
CA TRP A 128 -8.64 1.37 12.57
C TRP A 128 -8.45 1.23 11.07
N ARG A 129 -9.54 1.07 10.33
CA ARG A 129 -9.54 0.95 8.88
C ARG A 129 -8.95 2.19 8.18
N GLN A 130 -9.25 3.40 8.70
CA GLN A 130 -8.63 4.63 8.19
C GLN A 130 -7.13 4.68 8.44
N PHE A 131 -6.67 4.20 9.61
CA PHE A 131 -5.25 4.08 9.90
C PHE A 131 -4.58 3.08 8.94
N GLU A 132 -5.19 1.93 8.73
CA GLU A 132 -4.72 0.93 7.79
C GLU A 132 -4.60 1.47 6.35
N ASN A 133 -5.58 2.26 5.89
CA ASN A 133 -5.49 2.95 4.62
C ASN A 133 -4.29 3.90 4.55
N LEU A 134 -4.04 4.66 5.61
CA LEU A 134 -2.86 5.53 5.70
C LEU A 134 -1.57 4.72 5.60
N LEU A 135 -1.50 3.57 6.26
CA LEU A 135 -0.36 2.66 6.19
C LEU A 135 -0.09 2.18 4.77
N HIS A 136 -1.13 1.74 4.05
CA HIS A 136 -1.00 1.31 2.65
C HIS A 136 -0.50 2.42 1.74
N TYR A 137 -1.06 3.63 1.84
CA TYR A 137 -0.59 4.77 1.04
C TYR A 137 0.87 5.12 1.36
N SER A 138 1.24 5.11 2.64
CA SER A 138 2.61 5.39 3.07
C SER A 138 3.58 4.32 2.55
N LEU A 139 3.21 3.04 2.68
CA LEU A 139 4.01 1.91 2.23
C LEU A 139 4.22 1.95 0.72
N LEU A 140 3.15 2.00 -0.06
CA LEU A 140 3.23 2.04 -1.53
C LEU A 140 4.03 3.25 -2.02
N GLY A 141 3.80 4.43 -1.44
CA GLY A 141 4.53 5.65 -1.80
C GLY A 141 6.03 5.53 -1.53
N ARG A 142 6.41 5.02 -0.36
CA ARG A 142 7.83 4.82 0.00
C ARG A 142 8.50 3.73 -0.83
N MET A 143 7.82 2.61 -1.07
CA MET A 143 8.35 1.54 -1.93
C MET A 143 8.59 2.05 -3.36
N GLN A 144 7.67 2.83 -3.93
CA GLN A 144 7.82 3.43 -5.26
C GLN A 144 9.02 4.38 -5.37
N LEU A 145 9.34 5.10 -4.28
CA LEU A 145 10.51 5.98 -4.22
C LEU A 145 11.83 5.20 -4.00
N SER A 146 11.74 4.00 -3.46
CA SER A 146 12.88 3.16 -3.10
C SER A 146 13.33 2.21 -4.21
N VAL A 147 12.67 2.22 -5.37
CA VAL A 147 13.03 1.38 -6.51
C VAL A 147 14.40 1.77 -7.05
N GLY A 148 15.25 0.79 -7.29
CA GLY A 148 16.58 1.00 -7.87
C GLY A 148 16.51 1.67 -9.26
N SER A 149 17.45 2.56 -9.55
CA SER A 149 17.46 3.37 -10.78
C SER A 149 17.48 2.54 -12.08
N ARG A 150 17.98 1.31 -12.03
CA ARG A 150 17.99 0.38 -13.16
C ARG A 150 16.69 -0.39 -13.37
N ASN A 151 15.76 -0.31 -12.41
CA ASN A 151 14.51 -1.07 -12.40
C ASN A 151 13.30 -0.20 -12.69
N LEU A 152 13.48 0.96 -13.30
CA LEU A 152 12.42 1.91 -13.63
C LEU A 152 12.71 2.69 -14.91
N GLY A 153 11.66 3.21 -15.54
CA GLY A 153 11.78 4.15 -16.64
C GLY A 153 11.93 3.52 -18.02
N ALA A 154 12.29 4.34 -19.00
CA ALA A 154 12.36 3.93 -20.40
C ALA A 154 13.56 3.02 -20.72
N ARG A 155 14.56 3.00 -19.86
CA ARG A 155 15.81 2.21 -20.03
C ARG A 155 16.06 1.36 -18.79
N ALA A 156 15.12 0.50 -18.46
CA ALA A 156 15.25 -0.44 -17.36
C ALA A 156 16.03 -1.71 -17.77
N GLY A 157 16.44 -2.46 -16.74
CA GLY A 157 17.21 -3.68 -16.90
C GLY A 157 18.72 -3.43 -16.93
N ARG A 158 19.49 -4.52 -16.91
CA ARG A 158 20.95 -4.50 -16.88
C ARG A 158 21.53 -3.76 -18.08
N ASP A 159 20.98 -4.01 -19.26
CA ASP A 159 21.48 -3.47 -20.52
C ASP A 159 20.74 -2.20 -20.95
N GLY A 160 19.78 -1.72 -20.15
CA GLY A 160 19.01 -0.52 -20.45
C GLY A 160 18.11 -0.64 -21.69
N ASN A 161 17.69 -1.84 -22.05
CA ASN A 161 16.94 -2.14 -23.27
C ASN A 161 15.44 -2.42 -23.01
N ILE A 162 15.00 -2.40 -21.75
CA ILE A 162 13.62 -2.68 -21.37
C ILE A 162 12.91 -1.36 -21.04
N ASN A 163 11.86 -1.06 -21.78
CA ASN A 163 11.03 0.11 -21.51
C ASN A 163 9.90 -0.26 -20.54
N LEU A 164 9.87 0.39 -19.37
CA LEU A 164 8.85 0.30 -18.36
C LEU A 164 7.98 1.57 -18.29
N GLY A 165 8.18 2.50 -19.22
CA GLY A 165 7.48 3.79 -19.22
C GLY A 165 8.04 4.80 -18.23
N THR A 166 7.69 6.04 -18.44
CA THR A 166 7.96 7.19 -17.54
C THR A 166 6.67 7.93 -17.29
N LEU A 167 6.66 8.85 -16.34
CA LEU A 167 5.49 9.67 -16.05
C LEU A 167 5.00 10.46 -17.28
N THR A 168 5.94 10.94 -18.11
CA THR A 168 5.64 11.71 -19.33
C THR A 168 5.48 10.84 -20.58
N SER A 169 5.89 9.58 -20.55
CA SER A 169 5.78 8.61 -21.65
C SER A 169 5.42 7.25 -21.07
N ALA A 170 4.17 7.16 -20.59
CA ALA A 170 3.65 5.93 -20.00
C ALA A 170 3.38 4.88 -21.08
N LEU A 171 3.53 3.61 -20.70
CA LEU A 171 3.20 2.50 -21.59
C LEU A 171 1.69 2.37 -21.71
N HIS A 172 1.21 2.36 -22.95
CA HIS A 172 -0.19 2.10 -23.22
C HIS A 172 -0.46 0.59 -23.18
N LEU A 173 -1.28 0.15 -22.22
CA LEU A 173 -1.66 -1.25 -22.08
C LEU A 173 -2.99 -1.52 -22.82
N SER A 174 -2.97 -2.65 -23.52
CA SER A 174 -4.12 -3.21 -24.27
C SER A 174 -4.15 -4.73 -24.05
N PRO A 175 -5.25 -5.42 -24.39
CA PRO A 175 -5.34 -6.88 -24.28
C PRO A 175 -4.25 -7.62 -25.05
N ASP A 176 -3.70 -7.02 -26.12
CA ASP A 176 -2.66 -7.66 -26.95
C ASP A 176 -1.27 -7.61 -26.33
N ASN A 177 -0.96 -6.56 -25.54
CA ASN A 177 0.39 -6.32 -25.04
C ASN A 177 0.58 -6.55 -23.53
N ILE A 178 -0.50 -6.77 -22.79
CA ILE A 178 -0.45 -6.91 -21.32
C ILE A 178 0.46 -8.06 -20.87
N LEU A 179 0.44 -9.21 -21.53
CA LEU A 179 1.33 -10.33 -21.19
C LEU A 179 2.80 -10.02 -21.46
N ASN A 180 3.07 -9.26 -22.52
CA ASN A 180 4.41 -8.79 -22.81
C ASN A 180 4.91 -7.79 -21.75
N PHE A 181 4.00 -6.97 -21.19
CA PHE A 181 4.32 -6.10 -20.07
C PHE A 181 4.76 -6.90 -18.83
N PHE A 182 4.03 -7.95 -18.44
CA PHE A 182 4.42 -8.84 -17.34
C PHE A 182 5.79 -9.47 -17.58
N THR A 183 6.03 -9.92 -18.81
CA THR A 183 7.32 -10.50 -19.21
C THR A 183 8.46 -9.48 -19.06
N ARG A 184 8.24 -8.22 -19.44
CA ARG A 184 9.25 -7.15 -19.26
C ARG A 184 9.55 -6.91 -17.78
N MET A 185 8.54 -6.83 -16.93
CA MET A 185 8.71 -6.66 -15.49
C MET A 185 9.53 -7.82 -14.90
N LYS A 186 9.19 -9.05 -15.27
CA LYS A 186 9.94 -10.26 -14.87
C LYS A 186 11.38 -10.22 -15.32
N MET A 187 11.63 -9.88 -16.60
CA MET A 187 12.99 -9.80 -17.16
C MET A 187 13.88 -8.81 -16.42
N VAL A 188 13.35 -7.65 -16.02
CA VAL A 188 14.10 -6.65 -15.25
C VAL A 188 14.57 -7.22 -13.91
N LEU A 189 13.68 -7.90 -13.17
CA LEU A 189 14.02 -8.51 -11.89
C LEU A 189 14.97 -9.70 -12.04
N GLN A 190 14.80 -10.50 -13.10
CA GLN A 190 15.73 -11.59 -13.41
C GLN A 190 17.12 -11.06 -13.77
N GLN A 191 17.22 -10.00 -14.57
CA GLN A 191 18.50 -9.36 -14.92
C GLN A 191 19.17 -8.71 -13.69
N ALA A 192 18.39 -8.28 -12.71
CA ALA A 192 18.91 -7.82 -11.42
C ALA A 192 19.38 -8.97 -10.51
N GLY A 193 19.15 -10.23 -10.89
CA GLY A 193 19.48 -11.41 -10.08
C GLY A 193 18.61 -11.53 -8.83
N ARG A 194 17.40 -10.96 -8.84
CA ARG A 194 16.49 -10.86 -7.69
C ARG A 194 15.11 -11.45 -8.03
N TRP A 195 15.11 -12.60 -8.68
CA TRP A 195 13.87 -13.34 -8.94
C TRP A 195 13.77 -14.53 -8.01
N TYR A 196 12.71 -14.56 -7.20
CA TYR A 196 12.41 -15.63 -6.24
C TYR A 196 11.04 -16.20 -6.56
N GLU A 197 10.99 -17.46 -6.96
CA GLU A 197 9.75 -18.12 -7.36
C GLU A 197 8.78 -18.24 -6.18
N GLY A 198 7.52 -17.84 -6.37
CA GLY A 198 6.48 -17.91 -5.34
C GLY A 198 6.42 -16.74 -4.35
N GLU A 199 7.45 -15.87 -4.31
CA GLU A 199 7.54 -14.75 -3.36
C GLU A 199 7.46 -13.37 -4.03
N MET A 200 7.19 -13.37 -5.35
CA MET A 200 7.09 -12.13 -6.12
C MET A 200 5.66 -11.61 -6.10
N PHE A 201 5.50 -10.34 -5.85
CA PHE A 201 4.22 -9.64 -5.89
C PHE A 201 4.16 -8.62 -7.02
N MET A 202 2.96 -8.27 -7.43
CA MET A 202 2.67 -7.13 -8.30
C MET A 202 1.38 -6.46 -7.85
N VAL A 203 1.45 -5.18 -7.53
CA VAL A 203 0.29 -4.36 -7.17
C VAL A 203 -0.22 -3.67 -8.42
N VAL A 204 -1.49 -3.89 -8.73
CA VAL A 204 -2.15 -3.44 -9.95
C VAL A 204 -3.43 -2.65 -9.63
N PRO A 205 -3.82 -1.66 -10.45
CA PRO A 205 -5.11 -1.00 -10.31
C PRO A 205 -6.24 -1.84 -10.90
N GLU A 206 -7.48 -1.50 -10.57
CA GLU A 206 -8.69 -2.21 -11.02
C GLU A 206 -8.78 -2.29 -12.57
N GLU A 207 -8.41 -1.21 -13.27
CA GLU A 207 -8.46 -1.17 -14.74
C GLU A 207 -7.56 -2.25 -15.36
N MET A 208 -6.44 -2.57 -14.70
CA MET A 208 -5.56 -3.62 -15.17
C MET A 208 -6.15 -5.00 -14.92
N SER A 209 -6.88 -5.19 -13.84
CA SER A 209 -7.58 -6.44 -13.54
C SER A 209 -8.66 -6.72 -14.58
N VAL A 210 -9.45 -5.70 -14.96
CA VAL A 210 -10.45 -5.82 -16.02
C VAL A 210 -9.80 -6.16 -17.36
N LEU A 211 -8.71 -5.49 -17.71
CA LEU A 211 -7.97 -5.76 -18.95
C LEU A 211 -7.37 -7.19 -18.97
N LEU A 212 -6.93 -7.70 -17.82
CA LEU A 212 -6.47 -9.08 -17.69
C LEU A 212 -7.60 -10.07 -17.92
N LEU A 213 -8.79 -9.82 -17.34
CA LEU A 213 -9.97 -10.64 -17.56
C LEU A 213 -10.35 -10.67 -19.05
N GLU A 214 -10.41 -9.53 -19.72
CA GLU A 214 -10.68 -9.44 -21.17
C GLU A 214 -9.66 -10.26 -21.97
N THR A 215 -8.38 -10.15 -21.65
CA THR A 215 -7.31 -10.89 -22.32
C THR A 215 -7.43 -12.40 -22.09
N MET A 216 -7.78 -12.81 -20.87
CA MET A 216 -7.99 -14.21 -20.53
C MET A 216 -9.21 -14.79 -21.25
N PHE A 217 -10.32 -14.06 -21.30
CA PHE A 217 -11.51 -14.43 -22.06
C PHE A 217 -11.23 -14.59 -23.56
N ALA A 218 -10.57 -13.59 -24.16
CA ALA A 218 -10.26 -13.63 -25.58
C ALA A 218 -9.35 -14.80 -25.98
N LYS A 219 -8.44 -15.20 -25.09
CA LYS A 219 -7.51 -16.33 -25.34
C LYS A 219 -8.05 -17.68 -24.91
N GLN A 220 -9.00 -17.73 -23.99
CA GLN A 220 -9.58 -18.95 -23.46
C GLN A 220 -10.58 -19.62 -24.40
N LEU A 221 -11.15 -18.87 -25.34
CA LEU A 221 -11.85 -19.47 -26.48
C LEU A 221 -10.99 -20.49 -27.26
N CYS A 222 -9.68 -20.47 -27.01
CA CYS A 222 -8.72 -21.36 -27.68
C CYS A 222 -8.13 -22.49 -26.80
N CYS A 223 -8.29 -22.48 -25.46
CA CYS A 223 -7.62 -23.45 -24.57
C CYS A 223 -8.46 -23.74 -23.31
N ASN A 224 -8.78 -25.00 -23.09
CA ASN A 224 -9.54 -25.61 -21.97
C ASN A 224 -8.99 -25.24 -20.57
N MET A 225 -9.15 -24.02 -20.10
CA MET A 225 -8.94 -23.69 -18.69
C MET A 225 -10.27 -23.80 -17.92
N SER A 226 -10.21 -24.22 -16.67
CA SER A 226 -11.38 -24.48 -15.85
C SER A 226 -12.32 -23.26 -15.78
N GLU A 227 -13.52 -23.43 -16.31
CA GLU A 227 -14.58 -22.41 -16.40
C GLU A 227 -14.94 -21.77 -15.05
N SER A 228 -14.61 -22.44 -13.92
CA SER A 228 -15.02 -22.03 -12.59
C SER A 228 -14.36 -20.74 -12.06
N LEU A 229 -13.16 -20.40 -12.49
CA LEU A 229 -12.44 -19.19 -12.04
C LEU A 229 -12.93 -17.92 -12.74
N LEU A 230 -13.28 -18.03 -14.02
CA LEU A 230 -13.78 -16.92 -14.84
C LEU A 230 -15.19 -16.49 -14.46
N PHE A 231 -16.08 -17.47 -14.19
CA PHE A 231 -17.45 -17.19 -13.75
C PHE A 231 -17.52 -16.49 -12.38
N LYS A 232 -16.46 -16.59 -11.56
CA LYS A 232 -16.37 -15.91 -10.28
C LYS A 232 -15.76 -14.52 -10.36
N GLY A 233 -15.36 -14.04 -11.54
CA GLY A 233 -14.69 -12.74 -11.70
C GLY A 233 -13.33 -12.65 -11.02
N LEU A 234 -12.74 -13.80 -10.63
CA LEU A 234 -11.44 -13.85 -9.98
C LEU A 234 -10.33 -13.74 -11.02
N VAL A 235 -9.53 -12.71 -10.94
CA VAL A 235 -8.25 -12.62 -11.66
C VAL A 235 -7.34 -13.74 -11.16
N ALA A 236 -6.58 -14.35 -12.08
CA ALA A 236 -5.61 -15.38 -11.68
C ALA A 236 -4.66 -14.80 -10.62
N THR A 237 -4.61 -15.44 -9.45
CA THR A 237 -3.78 -14.98 -8.32
C THR A 237 -2.28 -15.03 -8.61
N ASN A 238 -1.87 -15.81 -9.61
CA ASN A 238 -0.46 -15.93 -10.01
C ASN A 238 -0.33 -15.90 -11.55
N ILE A 239 0.32 -14.86 -12.06
CA ILE A 239 0.60 -14.68 -13.49
C ILE A 239 2.11 -14.56 -13.69
N LEU A 240 2.70 -15.47 -14.48
CA LEU A 240 4.12 -15.53 -14.78
C LEU A 240 5.05 -15.56 -13.54
N GLY A 241 4.52 -16.02 -12.39
CA GLY A 241 5.24 -16.08 -11.12
C GLY A 241 5.07 -14.86 -10.23
N PHE A 242 4.21 -13.90 -10.60
CA PHE A 242 3.79 -12.80 -9.72
C PHE A 242 2.45 -13.11 -9.06
N THR A 243 2.39 -12.91 -7.76
CA THR A 243 1.12 -12.84 -7.03
C THR A 243 0.51 -11.47 -7.30
N ILE A 244 -0.64 -11.45 -7.97
CA ILE A 244 -1.34 -10.21 -8.32
C ILE A 244 -2.15 -9.74 -7.13
N ILE A 245 -1.96 -8.47 -6.77
CA ILE A 245 -2.69 -7.78 -5.71
C ILE A 245 -3.37 -6.58 -6.33
N GLU A 246 -4.68 -6.63 -6.39
CA GLU A 246 -5.49 -5.51 -6.84
C GLU A 246 -5.62 -4.48 -5.72
N SER A 247 -5.43 -3.19 -6.06
CA SER A 247 -5.56 -2.13 -5.07
C SER A 247 -5.99 -0.81 -5.69
N GLN A 248 -7.04 -0.24 -5.12
CA GLN A 248 -7.51 1.12 -5.40
C GLN A 248 -6.61 2.20 -4.79
N ARG A 249 -5.65 1.79 -3.95
CA ARG A 249 -4.74 2.69 -3.24
C ARG A 249 -3.52 3.11 -4.07
N LEU A 250 -3.38 2.58 -5.29
CA LEU A 250 -2.42 3.09 -6.27
C LEU A 250 -2.92 4.43 -6.81
N ARG A 251 -2.32 5.53 -6.35
CA ARG A 251 -2.72 6.87 -6.80
C ARG A 251 -2.26 7.13 -8.23
N PRO A 252 -3.18 7.32 -9.18
CA PRO A 252 -2.81 7.74 -10.52
C PRO A 252 -2.31 9.19 -10.50
N THR A 253 -1.46 9.51 -11.44
CA THR A 253 -1.00 10.87 -11.70
C THR A 253 -1.48 11.29 -13.07
N ILE A 254 -1.96 12.52 -13.22
CA ILE A 254 -2.37 13.04 -14.52
C ILE A 254 -1.12 13.48 -15.28
N ASP A 255 -0.89 12.89 -16.44
CA ASP A 255 0.09 13.41 -17.39
C ASP A 255 -0.42 14.74 -17.95
N ARG A 256 0.32 15.81 -17.72
CA ARG A 256 -0.04 17.17 -18.13
C ARG A 256 -0.06 17.37 -19.66
N GLN A 257 0.65 16.53 -20.41
CA GLN A 257 0.73 16.65 -21.87
C GLN A 257 -0.44 15.97 -22.56
N THR A 258 -0.80 14.76 -22.09
CA THR A 258 -1.84 13.94 -22.74
C THR A 258 -3.17 13.99 -22.00
N ASN A 259 -3.23 14.61 -20.82
CA ASN A 259 -4.40 14.64 -19.91
C ASN A 259 -4.94 13.24 -19.57
N ARG A 260 -4.06 12.22 -19.57
CA ARG A 260 -4.40 10.83 -19.26
C ARG A 260 -3.96 10.47 -17.85
N LEU A 261 -4.71 9.57 -17.23
CA LEU A 261 -4.32 8.97 -15.95
C LEU A 261 -3.16 7.98 -16.18
N VAL A 262 -2.10 8.16 -15.43
CA VAL A 262 -0.91 7.29 -15.44
C VAL A 262 -0.83 6.60 -14.09
N TYR A 263 -0.81 5.28 -14.12
CA TYR A 263 -0.75 4.44 -12.93
C TYR A 263 0.68 3.92 -12.71
N PRO A 264 1.23 4.10 -11.50
CA PRO A 264 2.51 3.50 -11.14
C PRO A 264 2.30 2.04 -10.72
N ILE A 265 2.64 1.08 -11.56
CA ILE A 265 2.63 -0.35 -11.20
C ILE A 265 3.89 -0.66 -10.42
N LEU A 266 3.73 -1.31 -9.28
CA LEU A 266 4.84 -1.74 -8.41
C LEU A 266 4.89 -3.26 -8.39
N ALA A 267 6.08 -3.83 -8.60
CA ALA A 267 6.32 -5.25 -8.43
C ALA A 267 7.66 -5.50 -7.77
N GLY A 268 7.81 -6.64 -7.14
CA GLY A 268 9.07 -6.98 -6.51
C GLY A 268 8.97 -8.20 -5.60
N TRP A 269 10.01 -8.39 -4.83
CA TRP A 269 10.11 -9.42 -3.82
C TRP A 269 9.55 -8.91 -2.48
N ASN A 270 8.76 -9.72 -1.77
CA ASN A 270 8.14 -9.33 -0.51
C ASN A 270 9.16 -9.00 0.61
N GLU A 271 10.34 -9.63 0.58
CA GLU A 271 11.44 -9.35 1.52
C GLU A 271 12.27 -8.11 1.15
N ALA A 272 11.98 -7.46 0.02
CA ALA A 272 12.75 -6.32 -0.45
C ALA A 272 12.56 -5.06 0.41
N TYR A 273 11.45 -4.99 1.12
CA TYR A 273 11.08 -3.85 1.97
C TYR A 273 10.62 -4.32 3.33
N ALA A 274 11.16 -3.74 4.40
CA ALA A 274 10.70 -3.99 5.76
C ALA A 274 9.76 -2.87 6.20
N PHE A 275 8.64 -3.24 6.81
CA PHE A 275 7.62 -2.28 7.27
C PHE A 275 7.08 -2.70 8.63
N THR A 276 6.86 -1.73 9.49
CA THR A 276 6.21 -1.91 10.79
C THR A 276 5.22 -0.80 11.06
N ALA A 277 4.16 -1.14 11.78
CA ALA A 277 3.20 -0.18 12.31
C ALA A 277 2.65 -0.72 13.61
N ASP A 278 2.41 0.17 14.57
CA ASP A 278 1.82 -0.18 15.86
C ASP A 278 0.96 0.97 16.38
N ILE A 279 -0.05 0.65 17.17
CA ILE A 279 -0.78 1.62 17.96
C ILE A 279 -0.11 1.69 19.33
N VAL A 280 0.54 2.83 19.58
CA VAL A 280 1.30 3.05 20.81
C VAL A 280 0.36 3.35 21.97
N ASP A 281 -0.72 4.07 21.70
CA ASP A 281 -1.63 4.54 22.72
C ASP A 281 -3.05 4.66 22.18
N ALA A 282 -4.02 4.16 22.95
CA ALA A 282 -5.43 4.28 22.65
C ALA A 282 -6.18 4.49 23.96
N ASP A 283 -6.46 5.74 24.28
CA ASP A 283 -7.01 6.15 25.57
C ASP A 283 -8.33 6.88 25.43
N LEU A 284 -9.15 6.67 26.47
CA LEU A 284 -10.40 7.38 26.71
C LEU A 284 -10.21 8.30 27.90
N VAL A 285 -10.11 9.62 27.67
CA VAL A 285 -9.78 10.61 28.68
C VAL A 285 -11.00 11.51 28.95
N GLU A 286 -11.38 11.70 30.20
CA GLU A 286 -12.36 12.72 30.58
C GLU A 286 -11.77 14.11 30.37
N MET A 287 -12.59 15.04 29.87
CA MET A 287 -12.13 16.40 29.59
C MET A 287 -12.27 17.29 30.83
N GLU A 288 -11.19 18.00 31.15
CA GLU A 288 -11.16 18.89 32.32
C GLU A 288 -12.06 20.13 32.22
N ARG A 289 -12.31 20.62 31.01
CA ARG A 289 -13.02 21.88 30.76
C ARG A 289 -14.40 21.74 30.15
N SER A 290 -14.89 20.51 29.92
CA SER A 290 -16.24 20.24 29.40
C SER A 290 -16.70 18.86 29.84
N PHE A 291 -18.03 18.66 29.92
CA PHE A 291 -18.61 17.36 30.21
C PHE A 291 -18.56 16.49 28.97
N GLY A 292 -17.39 15.94 28.66
CA GLY A 292 -17.20 15.12 27.50
C GLY A 292 -16.07 14.12 27.69
N VAL A 293 -16.03 13.17 26.78
CA VAL A 293 -15.01 12.15 26.70
C VAL A 293 -14.21 12.35 25.43
N LEU A 294 -12.91 12.23 25.52
CA LEU A 294 -11.98 12.38 24.44
C LEU A 294 -11.34 11.02 24.11
N TYR A 295 -11.67 10.46 22.96
CA TYR A 295 -10.98 9.30 22.42
C TYR A 295 -9.71 9.77 21.73
N LYS A 296 -8.57 9.24 22.15
CA LYS A 296 -7.26 9.52 21.57
C LYS A 296 -6.64 8.22 21.09
N MET A 297 -6.14 8.24 19.89
CA MET A 297 -5.38 7.13 19.33
C MET A 297 -4.09 7.67 18.71
N LEU A 298 -2.96 7.04 19.00
CA LEU A 298 -1.66 7.37 18.44
C LEU A 298 -1.08 6.13 17.77
N GLY A 299 -0.95 6.18 16.46
CA GLY A 299 -0.29 5.16 15.66
C GLY A 299 1.09 5.63 15.22
N VAL A 300 2.06 4.72 15.24
CA VAL A 300 3.42 4.94 14.75
C VAL A 300 3.71 3.93 13.66
N TYR A 301 4.36 4.37 12.60
CA TYR A 301 4.70 3.50 11.49
C TYR A 301 6.02 3.90 10.83
N GLY A 302 6.66 2.94 10.22
CA GLY A 302 7.91 3.19 9.52
C GLY A 302 8.36 1.99 8.71
N GLY A 303 9.36 2.20 7.89
CA GLY A 303 9.93 1.15 7.09
C GLY A 303 11.05 1.65 6.20
N GLY A 304 11.75 0.72 5.61
CA GLY A 304 12.84 1.02 4.71
C GLY A 304 13.12 -0.11 3.73
N VAL A 305 13.77 0.26 2.64
CA VAL A 305 14.17 -0.68 1.60
C VAL A 305 15.40 -1.47 2.07
N ILE A 306 15.33 -2.79 1.89
CA ILE A 306 16.45 -3.70 2.15
C ILE A 306 17.20 -3.95 0.83
N TYR A 307 16.45 -4.25 -0.24
CA TYR A 307 17.00 -4.55 -1.56
C TYR A 307 16.29 -3.70 -2.63
N PRO A 308 16.83 -2.50 -2.97
CA PRO A 308 16.22 -1.63 -3.99
C PRO A 308 16.23 -2.27 -5.38
N GLU A 309 17.17 -3.16 -5.65
CA GLU A 309 17.27 -3.92 -6.89
C GLU A 309 16.23 -5.05 -7.03
N ALA A 310 15.57 -5.43 -5.93
CA ALA A 310 14.49 -6.42 -5.93
C ALA A 310 13.09 -5.81 -6.09
N LEU A 311 13.02 -4.49 -6.29
CA LEU A 311 11.79 -3.76 -6.60
C LEU A 311 11.86 -3.23 -8.02
N THR A 312 10.72 -3.18 -8.70
CA THR A 312 10.59 -2.58 -10.05
C THR A 312 9.32 -1.76 -10.12
N LYS A 313 9.36 -0.66 -10.89
CA LYS A 313 8.24 0.24 -11.10
C LYS A 313 8.07 0.55 -12.57
N ALA A 314 6.82 0.46 -13.03
CA ALA A 314 6.42 0.86 -14.38
C ALA A 314 5.34 1.92 -14.34
N TYR A 315 5.31 2.76 -15.36
CA TYR A 315 4.24 3.73 -15.56
C TYR A 315 3.39 3.31 -16.74
N VAL A 316 2.10 3.11 -16.49
CA VAL A 316 1.17 2.62 -17.49
C VAL A 316 -0.06 3.50 -17.62
N THR A 317 -0.68 3.48 -18.79
CA THR A 317 -1.98 4.10 -19.07
C THR A 317 -2.86 3.08 -19.76
N PHE A 318 -4.15 3.14 -19.50
CA PHE A 318 -5.13 2.23 -20.07
C PHE A 318 -5.96 2.95 -21.14
N SER A 319 -6.37 2.21 -22.15
CA SER A 319 -7.37 2.70 -23.10
C SER A 319 -8.74 2.51 -22.46
N THR A 320 -9.26 3.53 -21.82
CA THR A 320 -10.67 3.60 -21.49
C THR A 320 -11.45 3.93 -22.77
N ALA A 321 -11.50 2.99 -23.70
CA ALA A 321 -12.37 3.10 -24.84
C ALA A 321 -13.82 2.98 -24.31
N GLY A 322 -14.45 4.10 -24.03
CA GLY A 322 -15.86 4.18 -23.68
C GLY A 322 -16.26 4.91 -22.40
N LEU A 323 -15.32 5.32 -21.53
CA LEU A 323 -15.62 5.95 -20.24
C LEU A 323 -15.07 7.39 -20.08
N VAL A 324 -14.82 8.09 -21.16
CA VAL A 324 -14.57 9.52 -21.06
C VAL A 324 -15.95 10.19 -21.01
N PRO A 325 -16.37 10.83 -19.90
CA PRO A 325 -17.46 11.76 -19.95
C PRO A 325 -17.02 12.85 -20.92
N ASN A 326 -17.80 13.05 -21.97
CA ASN A 326 -17.65 14.22 -22.84
C ASN A 326 -17.61 15.48 -21.97
N PRO A 327 -16.72 16.44 -22.27
CA PRO A 327 -16.64 17.71 -21.56
C PRO A 327 -17.90 18.52 -21.63
#